data_477ab4043427226370ce186824813640
#
_entry.id   477ab4043427226370ce186824813640
#
_cell.length_a   1.000
_cell.length_b   1.000
_cell.length_c   1.000
_cell.angle_alpha   90.00
_cell.angle_beta   90.00
_cell.angle_gamma   90.00
#
_symmetry.space_group_name_H-M   'P 1'
#
loop_
_entity.id
_entity.type
_entity.pdbx_description
1 polymer ?
#
loop_
_entity_poly.entity_id
_entity_poly.type
_entity_poly.pdbx_seq_one_letter_code
_entity_poly.pdbx_strand_id
1 'polypeptide(L)'
;MRIPRALRFGIGALAVAVVATGCGGGSNKTATQHASEGELTIGIKFDQPGLGLRNRDGSFSGFDVDVARYVAGKLGVPPDKISFKEAPSAQRETLIQNGQVDYVVATYSITDQRKQKVDFAGPYYVAGQSLLVRADNTTVTGPESLKGGKKLCSVKGSTPAQNIQKNFANDVQLQEYDTYSLCVEALKSGAVDAVTTDNIILAGYAAQSPGQLKVVGQPFTTENYGIGLKKGDKESRDKINDAIESMINDGSWKASLQQNFGSADFQIPSPPQVDRY
;
A
#
# COMPACT_ATOMS: atom_id res chain seq x y z
N MET A 1 -15.18 -61.09 -65.99
CA MET A 1 -14.52 -62.03 -65.06
C MET A 1 -14.11 -61.28 -63.77
N ARG A 2 -14.74 -61.60 -62.69
CA ARG A 2 -14.63 -61.26 -61.29
C ARG A 2 -13.98 -59.88 -60.88
N ILE A 3 -14.85 -59.01 -60.42
CA ILE A 3 -14.57 -57.75 -59.66
C ILE A 3 -14.40 -58.09 -58.18
N PRO A 4 -13.43 -57.57 -57.43
CA PRO A 4 -13.46 -57.60 -55.98
C PRO A 4 -13.85 -56.22 -55.36
N ARG A 5 -14.55 -56.37 -54.29
CA ARG A 5 -15.24 -55.40 -53.46
C ARG A 5 -14.31 -54.32 -52.88
N ALA A 6 -14.76 -53.06 -52.95
CA ALA A 6 -14.17 -51.89 -52.23
C ALA A 6 -14.47 -51.97 -50.75
N LEU A 7 -13.42 -51.80 -49.93
CA LEU A 7 -13.49 -51.68 -48.50
C LEU A 7 -13.59 -50.19 -48.16
N ARG A 8 -14.70 -49.74 -47.53
CA ARG A 8 -14.89 -48.36 -47.04
C ARG A 8 -14.28 -48.27 -45.66
N PHE A 9 -13.20 -47.53 -45.55
CA PHE A 9 -12.68 -47.06 -44.25
C PHE A 9 -13.41 -45.77 -43.82
N GLY A 10 -14.16 -45.84 -42.72
CA GLY A 10 -14.75 -44.71 -42.06
C GLY A 10 -13.68 -43.91 -41.28
N ILE A 11 -13.47 -42.65 -41.63
CA ILE A 11 -12.62 -41.73 -40.88
C ILE A 11 -13.49 -41.16 -39.77
N GLY A 12 -13.23 -41.61 -38.53
CA GLY A 12 -13.80 -41.00 -37.33
C GLY A 12 -13.08 -39.71 -37.03
N ALA A 13 -13.75 -38.59 -37.15
CA ALA A 13 -13.24 -37.28 -36.73
C ALA A 13 -13.28 -37.21 -35.20
N LEU A 14 -12.10 -37.28 -34.57
CA LEU A 14 -11.92 -37.01 -33.15
C LEU A 14 -11.91 -35.49 -32.96
N ALA A 15 -13.00 -34.91 -32.47
CA ALA A 15 -13.04 -33.51 -32.07
C ALA A 15 -12.25 -33.35 -30.75
N VAL A 16 -11.03 -32.85 -30.84
CA VAL A 16 -10.26 -32.41 -29.69
C VAL A 16 -10.82 -31.07 -29.24
N ALA A 17 -11.59 -31.06 -28.17
CA ALA A 17 -11.96 -29.82 -27.47
C ALA A 17 -10.72 -29.25 -26.81
N VAL A 18 -10.11 -28.23 -27.42
CA VAL A 18 -9.06 -27.41 -26.79
C VAL A 18 -9.74 -26.54 -25.74
N VAL A 19 -9.64 -26.95 -24.47
CA VAL A 19 -9.97 -26.09 -23.34
C VAL A 19 -8.85 -25.06 -23.26
N ALA A 20 -9.07 -23.87 -23.83
CA ALA A 20 -8.20 -22.72 -23.61
C ALA A 20 -8.35 -22.28 -22.15
N THR A 21 -7.47 -22.75 -21.28
CA THR A 21 -7.27 -22.15 -19.96
C THR A 21 -6.68 -20.76 -20.17
N GLY A 22 -7.53 -19.74 -20.17
CA GLY A 22 -7.15 -18.35 -20.22
C GLY A 22 -6.43 -17.98 -18.93
N CYS A 23 -5.11 -18.02 -18.94
CA CYS A 23 -4.27 -17.38 -17.92
C CYS A 23 -4.28 -15.87 -18.16
N GLY A 24 -4.75 -15.09 -17.18
CA GLY A 24 -4.40 -13.66 -17.09
C GLY A 24 -5.52 -12.64 -17.16
N GLY A 25 -6.77 -12.99 -16.88
CA GLY A 25 -7.84 -12.00 -16.64
C GLY A 25 -7.96 -11.70 -15.15
N GLY A 26 -7.71 -10.46 -14.74
CA GLY A 26 -8.05 -10.01 -13.39
C GLY A 26 -9.54 -10.23 -13.11
N SER A 27 -9.88 -10.56 -11.87
CA SER A 27 -11.25 -10.83 -11.47
C SER A 27 -12.12 -9.55 -11.56
N ASN A 28 -13.31 -9.67 -12.15
CA ASN A 28 -14.31 -8.60 -12.09
C ASN A 28 -15.11 -8.58 -10.79
N LYS A 29 -14.87 -9.52 -9.87
CA LYS A 29 -15.56 -9.62 -8.59
C LYS A 29 -15.21 -8.47 -7.64
N THR A 30 -16.12 -8.21 -6.72
CA THR A 30 -15.91 -7.26 -5.62
C THR A 30 -15.16 -7.92 -4.45
N ALA A 31 -14.64 -7.12 -3.53
CA ALA A 31 -13.97 -7.66 -2.34
C ALA A 31 -14.92 -8.53 -1.49
N THR A 32 -16.19 -8.14 -1.36
CA THR A 32 -17.20 -8.95 -0.64
C THR A 32 -17.53 -10.25 -1.36
N GLN A 33 -17.50 -10.28 -2.68
CA GLN A 33 -17.72 -11.51 -3.46
C GLN A 33 -16.56 -12.50 -3.28
N HIS A 34 -15.29 -12.07 -3.36
CA HIS A 34 -14.15 -12.93 -3.07
C HIS A 34 -14.15 -13.39 -1.61
N ALA A 35 -14.47 -12.49 -0.66
CA ALA A 35 -14.61 -12.86 0.74
C ALA A 35 -15.67 -13.96 0.96
N SER A 36 -16.81 -13.91 0.24
CA SER A 36 -17.83 -14.97 0.31
C SER A 36 -17.37 -16.32 -0.23
N GLU A 37 -16.35 -16.33 -1.08
CA GLU A 37 -15.66 -17.53 -1.58
C GLU A 37 -14.57 -18.02 -0.62
N GLY A 38 -14.30 -17.25 0.43
CA GLY A 38 -13.43 -17.62 1.54
C GLY A 38 -11.97 -17.21 1.35
N GLU A 39 -11.62 -16.35 0.40
CA GLU A 39 -10.25 -15.91 0.17
C GLU A 39 -10.17 -14.43 -0.23
N LEU A 40 -9.04 -13.78 0.07
CA LEU A 40 -8.74 -12.40 -0.32
C LEU A 40 -7.28 -12.24 -0.72
N THR A 41 -7.05 -11.43 -1.75
CA THR A 41 -5.72 -10.92 -2.12
C THR A 41 -5.65 -9.44 -1.77
N ILE A 42 -4.76 -9.07 -0.84
CA ILE A 42 -4.68 -7.72 -0.30
C ILE A 42 -3.35 -7.08 -0.68
N GLY A 43 -3.41 -5.89 -1.25
CA GLY A 43 -2.23 -5.09 -1.56
C GLY A 43 -1.68 -4.39 -0.31
N ILE A 44 -0.40 -4.59 0.00
CA ILE A 44 0.31 -3.92 1.09
C ILE A 44 1.70 -3.46 0.64
N LYS A 45 2.35 -2.60 1.43
CA LYS A 45 3.79 -2.36 1.28
C LYS A 45 4.58 -3.54 1.81
N PHE A 46 5.77 -3.79 1.23
CA PHE A 46 6.66 -4.85 1.69
C PHE A 46 7.90 -4.32 2.39
N ASP A 47 8.12 -3.00 2.35
CA ASP A 47 9.35 -2.35 2.75
C ASP A 47 9.21 -1.32 3.88
N GLN A 48 8.00 -1.14 4.46
CA GLN A 48 7.74 -0.11 5.47
C GLN A 48 7.71 -0.70 6.88
N PRO A 49 8.76 -0.51 7.69
CA PRO A 49 8.84 -0.99 9.07
C PRO A 49 7.71 -0.42 9.94
N GLY A 50 7.09 -1.27 10.73
CA GLY A 50 5.97 -0.91 11.59
C GLY A 50 4.63 -0.72 10.86
N LEU A 51 4.59 -0.73 9.53
CA LEU A 51 3.39 -0.54 8.70
C LEU A 51 3.10 -1.76 7.82
N GLY A 52 3.77 -1.88 6.68
CA GLY A 52 3.68 -3.02 5.78
C GLY A 52 5.08 -3.56 5.52
N LEU A 53 5.48 -4.59 6.24
CA LEU A 53 6.82 -5.17 6.14
C LEU A 53 6.74 -6.66 5.84
N ARG A 54 7.47 -7.09 4.80
CA ARG A 54 7.76 -8.51 4.58
C ARG A 54 9.00 -8.88 5.37
N ASN A 55 8.83 -9.75 6.35
CA ASN A 55 9.92 -10.24 7.19
C ASN A 55 10.83 -11.23 6.42
N ARG A 56 12.02 -11.50 6.96
CA ARG A 56 12.99 -12.43 6.35
C ARG A 56 12.50 -13.88 6.26
N ASP A 57 11.60 -14.28 7.14
CA ASP A 57 10.95 -15.59 7.16
C ASP A 57 9.75 -15.69 6.19
N GLY A 58 9.47 -14.60 5.46
CA GLY A 58 8.36 -14.51 4.52
C GLY A 58 7.04 -14.08 5.15
N SER A 59 6.94 -13.96 6.47
CA SER A 59 5.76 -13.42 7.16
C SER A 59 5.62 -11.92 6.93
N PHE A 60 4.44 -11.38 7.28
CA PHE A 60 4.14 -9.96 7.17
C PHE A 60 3.74 -9.38 8.52
N SER A 61 4.20 -8.17 8.82
CA SER A 61 3.94 -7.47 10.07
C SER A 61 3.77 -5.97 9.86
N GLY A 62 3.15 -5.30 10.84
CA GLY A 62 2.96 -3.87 10.88
C GLY A 62 1.49 -3.46 10.91
N PHE A 63 1.24 -2.19 11.20
CA PHE A 63 -0.09 -1.63 11.39
C PHE A 63 -1.01 -1.80 10.16
N ASP A 64 -0.51 -1.55 8.95
CA ASP A 64 -1.28 -1.77 7.70
C ASP A 64 -1.64 -3.24 7.52
N VAL A 65 -0.75 -4.16 7.92
CA VAL A 65 -1.01 -5.61 7.88
C VAL A 65 -2.09 -6.00 8.89
N ASP A 66 -2.05 -5.41 10.10
CA ASP A 66 -3.04 -5.65 11.14
C ASP A 66 -4.42 -5.12 10.72
N VAL A 67 -4.49 -3.91 10.14
CA VAL A 67 -5.71 -3.34 9.54
C VAL A 67 -6.24 -4.26 8.43
N ALA A 68 -5.37 -4.71 7.52
CA ALA A 68 -5.76 -5.59 6.43
C ALA A 68 -6.36 -6.92 6.93
N ARG A 69 -5.72 -7.54 7.94
CA ARG A 69 -6.22 -8.79 8.55
C ARG A 69 -7.50 -8.58 9.33
N TYR A 70 -7.61 -7.47 10.07
CA TYR A 70 -8.82 -7.16 10.83
C TYR A 70 -10.03 -7.00 9.91
N VAL A 71 -9.87 -6.23 8.83
CA VAL A 71 -10.90 -6.05 7.80
C VAL A 71 -11.29 -7.40 7.16
N ALA A 72 -10.31 -8.21 6.75
CA ALA A 72 -10.56 -9.53 6.18
C ALA A 72 -11.37 -10.43 7.14
N GLY A 73 -11.01 -10.44 8.42
CA GLY A 73 -11.73 -11.17 9.46
C GLY A 73 -13.18 -10.71 9.62
N LYS A 74 -13.44 -9.39 9.56
CA LYS A 74 -14.82 -8.84 9.56
C LYS A 74 -15.62 -9.18 8.30
N LEU A 75 -14.93 -9.41 7.17
CA LEU A 75 -15.53 -9.92 5.95
C LEU A 75 -15.71 -11.46 5.95
N GLY A 76 -15.29 -12.16 7.02
CA GLY A 76 -15.44 -13.60 7.18
C GLY A 76 -14.29 -14.44 6.64
N VAL A 77 -13.16 -13.83 6.24
CA VAL A 77 -12.01 -14.56 5.69
C VAL A 77 -10.96 -14.82 6.77
N PRO A 78 -10.61 -16.11 7.02
CA PRO A 78 -9.64 -16.47 8.04
C PRO A 78 -8.19 -16.11 7.58
N PRO A 79 -7.23 -15.96 8.53
CA PRO A 79 -5.88 -15.48 8.24
C PRO A 79 -5.10 -16.32 7.22
N ASP A 80 -5.30 -17.64 7.18
CA ASP A 80 -4.65 -18.58 6.26
C ASP A 80 -5.18 -18.51 4.81
N LYS A 81 -6.26 -17.77 4.61
CA LYS A 81 -6.90 -17.51 3.31
C LYS A 81 -6.63 -16.10 2.78
N ILE A 82 -5.75 -15.37 3.45
CA ILE A 82 -5.31 -14.05 3.02
C ILE A 82 -3.98 -14.18 2.29
N SER A 83 -3.94 -13.73 1.04
CA SER A 83 -2.73 -13.57 0.26
C SER A 83 -2.32 -12.10 0.22
N PHE A 84 -1.04 -11.79 0.52
CA PHE A 84 -0.53 -10.44 0.38
C PHE A 84 0.23 -10.27 -0.93
N LYS A 85 -0.04 -9.15 -1.62
CA LYS A 85 0.64 -8.73 -2.83
C LYS A 85 1.31 -7.38 -2.62
N GLU A 86 2.53 -7.24 -3.13
CA GLU A 86 3.22 -5.96 -3.07
C GLU A 86 2.47 -4.89 -3.88
N ALA A 87 2.22 -3.73 -3.25
CA ALA A 87 1.51 -2.60 -3.84
C ALA A 87 2.37 -1.32 -3.79
N PRO A 88 3.37 -1.19 -4.68
CA PRO A 88 4.16 0.03 -4.82
C PRO A 88 3.26 1.23 -5.12
N SER A 89 3.65 2.43 -4.66
CA SER A 89 2.79 3.62 -4.74
C SER A 89 2.28 3.91 -6.16
N ALA A 90 3.11 3.73 -7.17
CA ALA A 90 2.75 3.98 -8.57
C ALA A 90 1.84 2.90 -9.19
N GLN A 91 1.65 1.75 -8.52
CA GLN A 91 0.91 0.62 -9.09
C GLN A 91 -0.44 0.36 -8.40
N ARG A 92 -0.74 1.01 -7.27
CA ARG A 92 -1.93 0.70 -6.44
C ARG A 92 -3.23 0.77 -7.23
N GLU A 93 -3.43 1.85 -7.99
CA GLU A 93 -4.63 2.02 -8.82
C GLU A 93 -4.76 0.92 -9.88
N THR A 94 -3.67 0.61 -10.57
CA THR A 94 -3.65 -0.43 -11.62
C THR A 94 -3.89 -1.83 -11.06
N LEU A 95 -3.33 -2.16 -9.89
CA LEU A 95 -3.57 -3.43 -9.21
C LEU A 95 -5.05 -3.62 -8.87
N ILE A 96 -5.70 -2.57 -8.37
CA ILE A 96 -7.14 -2.58 -8.05
C ILE A 96 -7.97 -2.66 -9.34
N GLN A 97 -7.70 -1.80 -10.32
CA GLN A 97 -8.46 -1.75 -11.57
C GLN A 97 -8.41 -3.06 -12.36
N ASN A 98 -7.27 -3.74 -12.33
CA ASN A 98 -7.08 -5.03 -13.01
C ASN A 98 -7.54 -6.23 -12.17
N GLY A 99 -8.15 -6.03 -10.99
CA GLY A 99 -8.60 -7.10 -10.10
C GLY A 99 -7.47 -8.03 -9.65
N GLN A 100 -6.25 -7.50 -9.54
CA GLN A 100 -5.10 -8.25 -9.03
C GLN A 100 -5.02 -8.23 -7.51
N VAL A 101 -5.76 -7.35 -6.88
CA VAL A 101 -6.00 -7.26 -5.44
C VAL A 101 -7.46 -6.86 -5.21
N ASP A 102 -8.02 -7.31 -4.09
CA ASP A 102 -9.39 -7.00 -3.67
C ASP A 102 -9.47 -5.61 -3.06
N TYR A 103 -8.48 -5.27 -2.25
CA TYR A 103 -8.28 -3.95 -1.70
C TYR A 103 -6.81 -3.72 -1.36
N VAL A 104 -6.46 -2.45 -1.11
CA VAL A 104 -5.09 -2.02 -0.80
C VAL A 104 -5.05 -1.29 0.53
N VAL A 105 -4.19 -1.76 1.45
CA VAL A 105 -3.85 -1.11 2.73
C VAL A 105 -2.35 -0.84 2.72
N ALA A 106 -1.94 0.33 2.25
CA ALA A 106 -0.54 0.58 1.91
C ALA A 106 -0.18 2.06 2.06
N THR A 107 -0.41 2.64 3.26
CA THR A 107 -0.19 4.08 3.51
C THR A 107 -0.77 4.93 2.37
N TYR A 108 -2.05 4.69 2.06
CA TYR A 108 -2.64 5.12 0.80
C TYR A 108 -3.51 6.37 1.00
N SER A 109 -2.89 7.55 0.83
CA SER A 109 -3.59 8.83 0.98
C SER A 109 -4.77 8.93 0.04
N ILE A 110 -5.93 9.27 0.59
CA ILE A 110 -7.16 9.57 -0.14
C ILE A 110 -6.97 10.91 -0.84
N THR A 111 -7.12 10.96 -2.16
CA THR A 111 -7.10 12.20 -2.94
C THR A 111 -8.20 12.17 -4.01
N ASP A 112 -8.66 13.36 -4.42
CA ASP A 112 -9.68 13.46 -5.48
C ASP A 112 -9.21 12.83 -6.79
N GLN A 113 -7.92 12.98 -7.14
CA GLN A 113 -7.34 12.36 -8.33
C GLN A 113 -7.43 10.84 -8.27
N ARG A 114 -7.16 10.23 -7.10
CA ARG A 114 -7.24 8.78 -6.89
C ARG A 114 -8.68 8.31 -6.85
N LYS A 115 -9.58 9.08 -6.23
CA LYS A 115 -11.04 8.81 -6.22
C LYS A 115 -11.66 8.74 -7.63
N GLN A 116 -11.04 9.35 -8.64
CA GLN A 116 -11.49 9.19 -10.04
C GLN A 116 -11.25 7.76 -10.56
N LYS A 117 -10.26 7.05 -10.06
CA LYS A 117 -9.82 5.73 -10.55
C LYS A 117 -10.27 4.57 -9.68
N VAL A 118 -10.33 4.76 -8.37
CA VAL A 118 -10.66 3.75 -7.34
C VAL A 118 -11.57 4.39 -6.30
N ASP A 119 -12.23 3.57 -5.47
CA ASP A 119 -12.93 4.05 -4.28
C ASP A 119 -12.05 3.86 -3.03
N PHE A 120 -12.41 4.54 -1.95
CA PHE A 120 -11.74 4.45 -0.66
C PHE A 120 -12.75 4.23 0.46
N ALA A 121 -12.39 3.36 1.40
CA ALA A 121 -12.95 3.31 2.74
C ALA A 121 -11.98 3.98 3.72
N GLY A 122 -12.48 4.55 4.80
CA GLY A 122 -11.65 5.23 5.80
C GLY A 122 -11.94 6.72 5.90
N PRO A 123 -10.98 7.53 6.41
CA PRO A 123 -9.59 7.14 6.70
C PRO A 123 -9.47 6.19 7.90
N TYR A 124 -8.42 5.34 7.87
CA TYR A 124 -8.05 4.52 9.03
C TYR A 124 -6.88 5.11 9.82
N TYR A 125 -6.17 6.09 9.26
CA TYR A 125 -5.08 6.83 9.89
C TYR A 125 -4.94 8.22 9.27
N VAL A 126 -4.40 9.18 10.03
CA VAL A 126 -4.04 10.51 9.53
C VAL A 126 -2.56 10.75 9.80
N ALA A 127 -1.81 10.88 8.74
CA ALA A 127 -0.38 11.20 8.75
C ALA A 127 -0.12 12.62 8.26
N GLY A 128 1.14 13.01 8.21
CA GLY A 128 1.57 14.23 7.55
C GLY A 128 3.00 14.12 7.05
N GLN A 129 3.28 14.74 5.90
CA GLN A 129 4.59 14.73 5.28
C GLN A 129 5.63 15.40 6.19
N SER A 130 6.81 14.75 6.34
CA SER A 130 7.96 15.22 7.13
C SER A 130 9.26 14.88 6.40
N LEU A 131 10.37 15.09 7.06
CA LEU A 131 11.71 14.84 6.53
C LEU A 131 12.48 13.88 7.44
N LEU A 132 13.23 12.96 6.84
CA LEU A 132 14.20 12.10 7.51
C LEU A 132 15.60 12.48 7.05
N VAL A 133 16.50 12.62 8.00
CA VAL A 133 17.89 12.96 7.74
C VAL A 133 18.83 12.05 8.54
N ARG A 134 20.12 12.03 8.19
CA ARG A 134 21.14 11.42 9.03
C ARG A 134 21.22 12.15 10.37
N ALA A 135 21.54 11.44 11.43
CA ALA A 135 21.56 11.96 12.80
C ALA A 135 22.52 13.16 12.97
N ASP A 136 23.63 13.16 12.23
CA ASP A 136 24.63 14.23 12.22
C ASP A 136 24.24 15.46 11.38
N ASN A 137 23.15 15.39 10.62
CA ASN A 137 22.68 16.51 9.81
C ASN A 137 22.12 17.62 10.70
N THR A 138 22.64 18.83 10.52
CA THR A 138 22.21 20.05 11.25
C THR A 138 21.63 21.11 10.32
N THR A 139 21.62 20.87 9.01
CA THR A 139 21.23 21.86 7.99
C THR A 139 19.81 21.71 7.50
N VAL A 140 19.25 20.49 7.54
CA VAL A 140 17.86 20.23 7.16
C VAL A 140 17.04 20.07 8.43
N THR A 141 16.19 21.06 8.72
CA THR A 141 15.39 21.16 9.95
C THR A 141 13.88 21.20 9.69
N GLY A 142 13.47 21.36 8.43
CA GLY A 142 12.09 21.45 8.00
C GLY A 142 12.02 21.81 6.52
N PRO A 143 10.81 21.94 5.93
CA PRO A 143 10.65 22.23 4.50
C PRO A 143 11.32 23.53 4.06
N GLU A 144 11.38 24.55 4.91
CA GLU A 144 12.03 25.84 4.62
C GLU A 144 13.54 25.73 4.41
N SER A 145 14.17 24.69 4.95
CA SER A 145 15.61 24.44 4.84
C SER A 145 15.99 23.65 3.58
N LEU A 146 15.02 23.26 2.75
CA LEU A 146 15.27 22.51 1.50
C LEU A 146 15.81 23.38 0.36
N LYS A 147 15.77 24.69 0.49
CA LYS A 147 16.29 25.65 -0.49
C LYS A 147 17.77 25.43 -0.76
N GLY A 148 18.22 25.86 -1.96
CA GLY A 148 19.63 25.78 -2.35
C GLY A 148 20.05 24.46 -2.98
N GLY A 149 19.13 23.76 -3.63
CA GLY A 149 19.43 22.58 -4.45
C GLY A 149 19.71 21.31 -3.65
N LYS A 150 19.14 21.19 -2.43
CA LYS A 150 19.22 19.94 -1.65
C LYS A 150 18.72 18.76 -2.44
N LYS A 151 19.43 17.64 -2.35
CA LYS A 151 19.02 16.36 -2.95
C LYS A 151 18.02 15.66 -2.03
N LEU A 152 16.80 15.54 -2.49
CA LEU A 152 15.68 14.98 -1.73
C LEU A 152 15.20 13.69 -2.39
N CYS A 153 15.00 12.64 -1.62
CA CYS A 153 14.42 11.39 -2.11
C CYS A 153 12.95 11.25 -1.71
N SER A 154 12.13 10.77 -2.63
CA SER A 154 10.78 10.28 -2.36
C SER A 154 10.43 9.12 -3.31
N VAL A 155 9.20 8.59 -3.21
CA VAL A 155 8.77 7.44 -4.01
C VAL A 155 7.82 7.87 -5.12
N LYS A 156 8.04 7.35 -6.33
CA LYS A 156 7.17 7.56 -7.49
C LYS A 156 5.71 7.27 -7.17
N GLY A 157 4.80 8.17 -7.56
CA GLY A 157 3.36 8.02 -7.35
C GLY A 157 2.91 8.23 -5.92
N SER A 158 3.79 8.66 -5.00
CA SER A 158 3.42 9.09 -3.66
C SER A 158 2.91 10.53 -3.66
N THR A 159 2.01 10.87 -2.72
CA THR A 159 1.58 12.26 -2.49
C THR A 159 2.74 13.16 -2.04
N PRO A 160 3.68 12.71 -1.17
CA PRO A 160 4.87 13.48 -0.83
C PRO A 160 5.73 13.86 -2.03
N ALA A 161 5.98 12.93 -2.99
CA ALA A 161 6.74 13.27 -4.20
C ALA A 161 6.01 14.32 -5.05
N GLN A 162 4.69 14.16 -5.25
CA GLN A 162 3.87 15.12 -5.99
C GLN A 162 3.84 16.50 -5.32
N ASN A 163 3.77 16.55 -3.97
CA ASN A 163 3.82 17.79 -3.22
C ASN A 163 5.14 18.54 -3.44
N ILE A 164 6.27 17.81 -3.42
CA ILE A 164 7.59 18.40 -3.68
C ILE A 164 7.68 18.91 -5.12
N GLN A 165 7.24 18.13 -6.09
CA GLN A 165 7.22 18.54 -7.50
C GLN A 165 6.39 19.82 -7.71
N LYS A 166 5.26 19.92 -7.03
CA LYS A 166 4.34 21.06 -7.17
C LYS A 166 4.81 22.32 -6.45
N ASN A 167 5.30 22.19 -5.21
CA ASN A 167 5.48 23.32 -4.31
C ASN A 167 6.94 23.66 -4.03
N PHE A 168 7.89 22.77 -4.35
CA PHE A 168 9.32 22.92 -4.03
C PHE A 168 10.24 22.60 -5.21
N ALA A 169 9.72 22.45 -6.43
CA ALA A 169 10.50 22.00 -7.59
C ALA A 169 11.72 22.89 -7.90
N ASN A 170 11.64 24.20 -7.61
CA ASN A 170 12.74 25.14 -7.85
C ASN A 170 13.77 25.18 -6.71
N ASP A 171 13.47 24.55 -5.59
CA ASP A 171 14.28 24.62 -4.37
C ASP A 171 15.09 23.34 -4.13
N VAL A 172 14.68 22.20 -4.70
CA VAL A 172 15.25 20.88 -4.45
C VAL A 172 15.57 20.10 -5.73
N GLN A 173 16.50 19.16 -5.62
CA GLN A 173 16.74 18.13 -6.61
C GLN A 173 16.02 16.85 -6.17
N LEU A 174 14.77 16.65 -6.62
CA LEU A 174 13.99 15.46 -6.26
C LEU A 174 14.50 14.25 -7.05
N GLN A 175 14.85 13.18 -6.30
CA GLN A 175 15.15 11.85 -6.82
C GLN A 175 14.00 10.92 -6.43
N GLU A 176 13.42 10.24 -7.40
CA GLU A 176 12.30 9.34 -7.16
C GLU A 176 12.74 7.88 -7.34
N TYR A 177 12.56 7.09 -6.30
CA TYR A 177 12.78 5.64 -6.31
C TYR A 177 11.45 4.88 -6.27
N ASP A 178 11.51 3.56 -6.42
CA ASP A 178 10.31 2.71 -6.40
C ASP A 178 9.87 2.38 -4.96
N THR A 179 10.80 2.39 -3.98
CA THR A 179 10.54 2.07 -2.57
C THR A 179 11.23 3.06 -1.63
N TYR A 180 10.68 3.21 -0.41
CA TYR A 180 11.31 4.06 0.61
C TYR A 180 12.57 3.44 1.20
N SER A 181 12.69 2.11 1.23
CA SER A 181 13.94 1.44 1.61
C SER A 181 15.11 1.87 0.74
N LEU A 182 14.93 2.01 -0.57
CA LEU A 182 15.95 2.54 -1.49
C LEU A 182 16.31 4.00 -1.18
N CYS A 183 15.31 4.84 -0.86
CA CYS A 183 15.55 6.21 -0.42
C CYS A 183 16.38 6.27 0.87
N VAL A 184 16.08 5.41 1.84
CA VAL A 184 16.80 5.34 3.12
C VAL A 184 18.24 4.88 2.92
N GLU A 185 18.49 3.90 2.05
CA GLU A 185 19.87 3.50 1.70
C GLU A 185 20.63 4.63 0.98
N ALA A 186 19.99 5.37 0.07
CA ALA A 186 20.57 6.55 -0.56
C ALA A 186 20.88 7.66 0.49
N LEU A 187 20.03 7.84 1.50
CA LEU A 187 20.28 8.78 2.60
C LEU A 187 21.48 8.35 3.46
N LYS A 188 21.54 7.09 3.86
CA LYS A 188 22.64 6.53 4.65
C LYS A 188 23.98 6.64 3.95
N SER A 189 24.01 6.38 2.63
CA SER A 189 25.24 6.49 1.81
C SER A 189 25.64 7.95 1.50
N GLY A 190 24.79 8.93 1.82
CA GLY A 190 25.04 10.34 1.50
C GLY A 190 24.73 10.73 0.04
N ALA A 191 24.11 9.85 -0.74
CA ALA A 191 23.69 10.14 -2.11
C ALA A 191 22.58 11.21 -2.15
N VAL A 192 21.75 11.27 -1.09
CA VAL A 192 20.74 12.32 -0.88
C VAL A 192 20.91 12.97 0.49
N ASP A 193 20.41 14.20 0.63
CA ASP A 193 20.48 14.98 1.88
C ASP A 193 19.35 14.62 2.83
N ALA A 194 18.17 14.30 2.29
CA ALA A 194 16.98 13.94 3.06
C ALA A 194 16.07 12.99 2.27
N VAL A 195 15.21 12.28 3.02
CA VAL A 195 14.06 11.54 2.48
C VAL A 195 12.80 12.25 2.95
N THR A 196 11.80 12.38 2.05
CA THR A 196 10.50 12.94 2.41
C THR A 196 9.39 11.96 2.15
N THR A 197 8.59 11.75 3.17
CA THR A 197 7.32 11.02 3.16
C THR A 197 6.58 11.30 4.48
N ASP A 198 5.58 10.51 4.78
CA ASP A 198 4.74 10.69 5.94
C ASP A 198 5.46 10.33 7.23
N ASN A 199 5.23 11.11 8.27
CA ASN A 199 5.93 11.03 9.55
C ASN A 199 5.96 9.63 10.18
N ILE A 200 4.86 8.88 10.09
CA ILE A 200 4.78 7.50 10.60
C ILE A 200 5.69 6.54 9.82
N ILE A 201 5.79 6.70 8.49
CA ILE A 201 6.72 5.91 7.66
C ILE A 201 8.17 6.21 8.07
N LEU A 202 8.50 7.50 8.22
CA LEU A 202 9.84 7.93 8.63
C LEU A 202 10.19 7.46 10.04
N ALA A 203 9.23 7.47 10.97
CA ALA A 203 9.40 6.96 12.33
C ALA A 203 9.78 5.46 12.33
N GLY A 204 9.13 4.66 11.47
CA GLY A 204 9.47 3.24 11.31
C GLY A 204 10.93 3.02 10.87
N TYR A 205 11.42 3.78 9.90
CA TYR A 205 12.82 3.69 9.45
C TYR A 205 13.81 4.24 10.49
N ALA A 206 13.47 5.34 11.19
CA ALA A 206 14.30 5.87 12.25
C ALA A 206 14.45 4.86 13.40
N ALA A 207 13.36 4.18 13.78
CA ALA A 207 13.37 3.15 14.81
C ALA A 207 14.23 1.92 14.43
N GLN A 208 14.31 1.58 13.14
CA GLN A 208 15.21 0.52 12.64
C GLN A 208 16.69 0.93 12.59
N SER A 209 16.99 2.24 12.68
CA SER A 209 18.36 2.77 12.57
C SER A 209 18.64 3.75 13.70
N PRO A 210 18.54 3.30 14.97
CA PRO A 210 18.72 4.19 16.14
C PRO A 210 20.09 4.85 16.13
N GLY A 211 20.11 6.15 16.39
CA GLY A 211 21.35 6.95 16.38
C GLY A 211 21.93 7.26 14.99
N GLN A 212 21.38 6.71 13.90
CA GLN A 212 21.83 6.97 12.54
C GLN A 212 20.92 7.93 11.78
N LEU A 213 19.61 7.86 12.04
CA LEU A 213 18.57 8.62 11.36
C LEU A 213 17.68 9.34 12.38
N LYS A 214 17.15 10.49 11.99
CA LYS A 214 16.16 11.23 12.76
C LYS A 214 15.13 11.90 11.87
N VAL A 215 13.88 11.94 12.34
CA VAL A 215 12.80 12.73 11.71
C VAL A 215 12.97 14.18 12.17
N VAL A 216 12.82 15.12 11.24
CA VAL A 216 12.98 16.57 11.52
C VAL A 216 11.80 17.36 10.97
N GLY A 217 11.53 18.49 11.64
CA GLY A 217 10.44 19.38 11.30
C GLY A 217 9.08 18.87 11.76
N GLN A 218 8.10 19.78 11.78
CA GLN A 218 6.70 19.40 11.97
C GLN A 218 6.12 18.88 10.65
N PRO A 219 5.12 17.99 10.69
CA PRO A 219 4.38 17.61 9.49
C PRO A 219 3.81 18.83 8.78
N PHE A 220 3.99 18.91 7.45
CA PHE A 220 3.61 20.09 6.65
C PHE A 220 2.52 19.79 5.60
N THR A 221 1.93 18.58 5.64
CA THR A 221 0.70 18.19 4.92
C THR A 221 -0.23 17.42 5.85
N THR A 222 -1.43 17.12 5.35
CA THR A 222 -2.35 16.15 5.97
C THR A 222 -2.57 15.02 4.98
N GLU A 223 -2.30 13.79 5.40
CA GLU A 223 -2.37 12.58 4.60
C GLU A 223 -3.37 11.60 5.23
N ASN A 224 -4.61 11.61 4.73
CA ASN A 224 -5.66 10.70 5.19
C ASN A 224 -5.48 9.31 4.54
N TYR A 225 -5.03 8.32 5.29
CA TYR A 225 -4.87 6.96 4.77
C TYR A 225 -6.20 6.23 4.67
N GLY A 226 -6.55 5.82 3.47
CA GLY A 226 -7.72 4.98 3.21
C GLY A 226 -7.36 3.61 2.67
N ILE A 227 -8.33 2.73 2.72
CA ILE A 227 -8.29 1.42 2.07
C ILE A 227 -8.85 1.58 0.66
N GLY A 228 -7.97 1.44 -0.34
CA GLY A 228 -8.36 1.54 -1.74
C GLY A 228 -9.01 0.26 -2.24
N LEU A 229 -10.10 0.37 -2.97
CA LEU A 229 -10.84 -0.75 -3.54
C LEU A 229 -11.44 -0.39 -4.91
N LYS A 230 -12.04 -1.37 -5.57
CA LYS A 230 -12.60 -1.20 -6.92
C LYS A 230 -13.61 -0.05 -6.96
N LYS A 231 -13.52 0.76 -8.00
CA LYS A 231 -14.44 1.87 -8.25
C LYS A 231 -15.87 1.38 -8.39
N GLY A 232 -16.81 2.01 -7.64
CA GLY A 232 -18.23 1.67 -7.65
C GLY A 232 -18.62 0.48 -6.77
N ASP A 233 -17.69 -0.14 -6.06
CA ASP A 233 -17.96 -1.23 -5.11
C ASP A 233 -18.43 -0.66 -3.75
N LYS A 234 -19.65 -0.15 -3.74
CA LYS A 234 -20.25 0.46 -2.55
C LYS A 234 -20.43 -0.52 -1.41
N GLU A 235 -20.84 -1.77 -1.70
CA GLU A 235 -21.07 -2.78 -0.66
C GLU A 235 -19.79 -3.10 0.11
N SER A 236 -18.69 -3.38 -0.60
CA SER A 236 -17.41 -3.63 0.03
C SER A 236 -16.91 -2.39 0.78
N ARG A 237 -17.07 -1.20 0.22
CA ARG A 237 -16.67 0.05 0.88
C ARG A 237 -17.39 0.25 2.20
N ASP A 238 -18.70 0.06 2.24
CA ASP A 238 -19.50 0.23 3.47
C ASP A 238 -19.07 -0.80 4.55
N LYS A 239 -18.92 -2.08 4.18
CA LYS A 239 -18.46 -3.13 5.11
C LYS A 239 -17.03 -2.90 5.61
N ILE A 240 -16.14 -2.38 4.76
CA ILE A 240 -14.78 -2.02 5.15
C ILE A 240 -14.80 -0.81 6.11
N ASN A 241 -15.63 0.19 5.88
CA ASN A 241 -15.85 1.30 6.81
C ASN A 241 -16.35 0.80 8.17
N ASP A 242 -17.34 -0.10 8.20
CA ASP A 242 -17.83 -0.72 9.44
C ASP A 242 -16.72 -1.47 10.18
N ALA A 243 -15.83 -2.15 9.45
CA ALA A 243 -14.69 -2.84 10.02
C ALA A 243 -13.66 -1.87 10.62
N ILE A 244 -13.36 -0.75 9.96
CA ILE A 244 -12.46 0.29 10.48
C ILE A 244 -13.03 0.88 11.76
N GLU A 245 -14.32 1.27 11.79
CA GLU A 245 -14.99 1.78 12.99
C GLU A 245 -14.98 0.75 14.11
N SER A 246 -15.23 -0.53 13.81
CA SER A 246 -15.15 -1.62 14.79
C SER A 246 -13.75 -1.74 15.39
N MET A 247 -12.69 -1.68 14.57
CA MET A 247 -11.30 -1.76 15.01
C MET A 247 -10.92 -0.60 15.94
N ILE A 248 -11.44 0.59 15.66
CA ILE A 248 -11.25 1.78 16.51
C ILE A 248 -11.99 1.58 17.84
N ASN A 249 -13.26 1.18 17.78
CA ASN A 249 -14.15 1.09 18.96
C ASN A 249 -13.76 -0.03 19.92
N ASP A 250 -13.26 -1.17 19.45
CA ASP A 250 -12.82 -2.29 20.29
C ASP A 250 -11.39 -2.13 20.81
N GLY A 251 -10.68 -1.06 20.42
CA GLY A 251 -9.33 -0.75 20.86
C GLY A 251 -8.21 -1.45 20.08
N SER A 252 -8.51 -2.34 19.14
CA SER A 252 -7.51 -3.06 18.34
C SER A 252 -6.66 -2.10 17.51
N TRP A 253 -7.22 -0.99 17.02
CA TRP A 253 -6.51 0.06 16.31
C TRP A 253 -5.36 0.65 17.15
N LYS A 254 -5.66 1.04 18.39
CA LYS A 254 -4.67 1.62 19.31
C LYS A 254 -3.66 0.57 19.74
N ALA A 255 -4.09 -0.64 20.04
CA ALA A 255 -3.22 -1.75 20.43
C ALA A 255 -2.20 -2.08 19.32
N SER A 256 -2.63 -2.15 18.06
CA SER A 256 -1.74 -2.37 16.92
C SER A 256 -0.70 -1.26 16.77
N LEU A 257 -1.09 0.01 16.87
CA LEU A 257 -0.13 1.12 16.83
C LEU A 257 0.86 1.06 17.99
N GLN A 258 0.40 0.73 19.21
CA GLN A 258 1.30 0.57 20.37
C GLN A 258 2.29 -0.58 20.17
N GLN A 259 1.83 -1.69 19.62
CA GLN A 259 2.70 -2.83 19.32
C GLN A 259 3.77 -2.50 18.28
N ASN A 260 3.42 -1.78 17.22
CA ASN A 260 4.30 -1.51 16.10
C ASN A 260 5.19 -0.28 16.28
N PHE A 261 4.77 0.71 17.10
CA PHE A 261 5.45 2.00 17.27
C PHE A 261 5.70 2.38 18.73
N GLY A 262 5.25 1.61 19.72
CA GLY A 262 5.36 1.96 21.14
C GLY A 262 6.80 2.07 21.67
N SER A 263 7.78 1.47 20.98
CA SER A 263 9.21 1.61 21.27
C SER A 263 9.89 2.74 20.49
N ALA A 264 9.20 3.31 19.49
CA ALA A 264 9.67 4.45 18.73
C ALA A 264 9.40 5.76 19.51
N ASP A 265 10.23 6.76 19.30
CA ASP A 265 9.92 8.13 19.73
C ASP A 265 8.84 8.73 18.81
N PHE A 266 7.64 8.15 18.92
CA PHE A 266 6.50 8.47 18.08
C PHE A 266 5.21 8.57 18.89
N GLN A 267 4.59 9.74 18.85
CA GLN A 267 3.33 9.97 19.53
C GLN A 267 2.17 9.40 18.71
N ILE A 268 1.47 8.41 19.28
CA ILE A 268 0.26 7.84 18.66
C ILE A 268 -0.86 8.89 18.69
N PRO A 269 -1.43 9.26 17.52
CA PRO A 269 -2.50 10.25 17.45
C PRO A 269 -3.83 9.68 17.95
N SER A 270 -4.83 10.55 18.06
CA SER A 270 -6.22 10.10 18.20
C SER A 270 -6.69 9.38 16.93
N PRO A 271 -7.60 8.39 17.04
CA PRO A 271 -8.13 7.73 15.87
C PRO A 271 -8.91 8.72 14.98
N PRO A 272 -8.87 8.54 13.64
CA PRO A 272 -9.64 9.36 12.73
C PRO A 272 -11.13 9.07 12.79
N GLN A 273 -11.93 9.99 12.30
CA GLN A 273 -13.33 9.75 11.98
C GLN A 273 -13.43 9.21 10.55
N VAL A 274 -14.17 8.11 10.36
CA VAL A 274 -14.43 7.55 9.03
C VAL A 274 -15.33 8.50 8.23
N ASP A 275 -14.91 8.82 7.01
CA ASP A 275 -15.65 9.64 6.06
C ASP A 275 -16.41 8.74 5.08
N ARG A 276 -17.74 8.68 5.23
CA ARG A 276 -18.62 7.87 4.37
C ARG A 276 -19.21 8.73 3.27
N TYR A 277 -18.93 8.42 2.02
CA TYR A 277 -19.43 9.15 0.85
C TYR A 277 -20.11 8.22 -0.18
#